data_c0edb92904a1822094f2f719db9685cb
#
_entry.id   c0edb92904a1822094f2f719db9685cb
#
_cell.length_a   1.000
_cell.length_b   1.000
_cell.length_c   1.000
_cell.angle_alpha   90.00
_cell.angle_beta   90.00
_cell.angle_gamma   90.00
#
_symmetry.space_group_name_H-M   'P 1'
#
loop_
_entity.id
_entity.type
_entity.pdbx_description
1 polymer ?
#
loop_
_entity_poly.entity_id
_entity_poly.type
_entity_poly.pdbx_seq_one_letter_code
_entity_poly.pdbx_strand_id
1 'polypeptide(L)'
;MTKISQIIKAARDQSRLTALDFAQGMFDDFVELHGDRGFRDDGAVIGGIGTLNGQPITVVGIQKGRNLQDNLRRNFGQPHPEGYRKALRLMKQAEKFGRPVVTFINTAGAYPGVGAEERGQGEAIARNLMEMSDLKVPIIAIIIGEGGSGGALALAVADKVWMLENSMYAILSPEGFASILWKDGSRAMEAAEMMKITSHELLQMGVVDKVIPERGFNKNELLAAVKQEISTELAELSKLSLEQLLEDRYQRFRKY
;
A
#
# COMPACT_ATOMS: atom_id res chain seq x y z
N MET A 1 -11.28 13.45 22.36
CA MET A 1 -10.74 12.38 21.50
C MET A 1 -9.23 12.37 21.65
N THR A 2 -8.61 11.21 21.86
CA THR A 2 -7.15 11.08 21.88
C THR A 2 -6.58 11.32 20.48
N LYS A 3 -5.28 11.69 20.38
CA LYS A 3 -4.61 11.93 19.09
C LYS A 3 -4.71 10.68 18.18
N ILE A 4 -4.59 9.48 18.75
CA ILE A 4 -4.66 8.22 17.99
C ILE A 4 -6.07 7.96 17.43
N SER A 5 -7.13 8.28 18.19
CA SER A 5 -8.52 8.12 17.69
C SER A 5 -8.82 9.04 16.51
N GLN A 6 -8.20 10.22 16.46
CA GLN A 6 -8.31 11.14 15.33
C GLN A 6 -7.58 10.57 14.09
N ILE A 7 -6.40 10.00 14.25
CA ILE A 7 -5.64 9.37 13.17
C ILE A 7 -6.40 8.17 12.60
N ILE A 8 -6.90 7.26 13.46
CA ILE A 8 -7.69 6.10 13.02
C ILE A 8 -8.92 6.54 12.23
N LYS A 9 -9.65 7.54 12.76
CA LYS A 9 -10.81 8.09 12.06
C LYS A 9 -10.43 8.68 10.71
N ALA A 10 -9.35 9.46 10.64
CA ALA A 10 -8.85 10.03 9.39
C ALA A 10 -8.38 8.97 8.40
N ALA A 11 -7.66 7.93 8.85
CA ALA A 11 -7.22 6.83 8.00
C ALA A 11 -8.38 6.06 7.35
N ARG A 12 -9.54 5.99 8.02
CA ARG A 12 -10.76 5.31 7.58
C ARG A 12 -11.76 6.22 6.87
N ASP A 13 -11.48 7.52 6.79
CA ASP A 13 -12.42 8.50 6.22
C ASP A 13 -12.67 8.23 4.73
N GLN A 14 -13.95 8.24 4.33
CA GLN A 14 -14.36 8.00 2.94
C GLN A 14 -13.99 9.14 1.99
N SER A 15 -13.77 10.35 2.50
CA SER A 15 -13.32 11.50 1.70
C SER A 15 -11.83 11.47 1.37
N ARG A 16 -11.10 10.53 1.95
CA ARG A 16 -9.67 10.35 1.75
C ARG A 16 -9.33 10.05 0.30
N LEU A 17 -8.19 10.55 -0.18
CA LEU A 17 -7.69 10.23 -1.51
C LEU A 17 -7.48 8.72 -1.65
N THR A 18 -7.99 8.17 -2.75
CA THR A 18 -7.87 6.76 -3.09
C THR A 18 -6.65 6.51 -3.98
N ALA A 19 -6.25 5.23 -4.13
CA ALA A 19 -5.16 4.87 -5.04
C ALA A 19 -5.37 5.37 -6.47
N LEU A 20 -6.62 5.37 -6.94
CA LEU A 20 -6.98 5.89 -8.27
C LEU A 20 -6.83 7.42 -8.35
N ASP A 21 -7.12 8.15 -7.26
CA ASP A 21 -6.87 9.60 -7.20
C ASP A 21 -5.38 9.92 -7.36
N PHE A 22 -4.50 9.14 -6.69
CA PHE A 22 -3.06 9.29 -6.85
C PHE A 22 -2.61 8.90 -8.26
N ALA A 23 -3.09 7.76 -8.79
CA ALA A 23 -2.72 7.30 -10.12
C ALA A 23 -3.11 8.32 -11.21
N GLN A 24 -4.34 8.84 -11.18
CA GLN A 24 -4.83 9.79 -12.18
C GLN A 24 -4.38 11.23 -11.95
N GLY A 25 -4.09 11.61 -10.72
CA GLY A 25 -3.73 12.98 -10.38
C GLY A 25 -2.23 13.29 -10.45
N MET A 26 -1.37 12.26 -10.49
CA MET A 26 0.08 12.45 -10.48
C MET A 26 0.78 11.95 -11.73
N PHE A 27 0.24 10.92 -12.38
CA PHE A 27 0.85 10.30 -13.55
C PHE A 27 0.11 10.71 -14.82
N ASP A 28 0.87 11.16 -15.81
CA ASP A 28 0.32 11.49 -17.11
C ASP A 28 -0.01 10.21 -17.87
N ASP A 29 -1.05 10.23 -18.71
CA ASP A 29 -1.47 9.11 -19.56
C ASP A 29 -1.63 7.76 -18.83
N PHE A 30 -2.18 7.78 -17.60
CA PHE A 30 -2.38 6.54 -16.83
C PHE A 30 -3.38 5.61 -17.54
N VAL A 31 -2.88 4.43 -17.94
CA VAL A 31 -3.65 3.35 -18.56
C VAL A 31 -3.79 2.20 -17.56
N GLU A 32 -5.02 1.93 -17.12
CA GLU A 32 -5.32 0.82 -16.21
C GLU A 32 -5.32 -0.52 -16.95
N LEU A 33 -4.71 -1.53 -16.35
CA LEU A 33 -4.58 -2.89 -16.85
C LEU A 33 -5.30 -3.87 -15.92
N HIS A 34 -6.12 -4.74 -16.49
CA HIS A 34 -7.04 -5.61 -15.77
C HIS A 34 -6.67 -7.10 -15.83
N GLY A 35 -7.18 -7.86 -14.85
CA GLY A 35 -7.13 -9.32 -14.79
C GLY A 35 -5.80 -9.91 -14.33
N ASP A 36 -5.89 -11.06 -13.67
CA ASP A 36 -4.74 -11.80 -13.12
C ASP A 36 -4.11 -12.81 -14.10
N ARG A 37 -4.75 -13.03 -15.26
CA ARG A 37 -4.38 -14.08 -16.25
C ARG A 37 -4.56 -15.51 -15.74
N GLY A 38 -5.24 -15.69 -14.61
CA GLY A 38 -5.53 -16.99 -14.03
C GLY A 38 -7.03 -17.26 -13.90
N PHE A 39 -7.73 -16.39 -13.16
CA PHE A 39 -9.14 -16.58 -12.84
C PHE A 39 -10.02 -15.41 -13.28
N ARG A 40 -9.76 -14.20 -12.79
CA ARG A 40 -10.57 -13.00 -13.12
C ARG A 40 -9.86 -11.70 -12.78
N ASP A 41 -10.55 -10.58 -12.94
CA ASP A 41 -10.13 -9.29 -12.37
C ASP A 41 -10.63 -9.12 -10.94
N ASP A 42 -9.93 -8.29 -10.15
CA ASP A 42 -10.36 -7.84 -8.83
C ASP A 42 -10.38 -6.31 -8.78
N GLY A 43 -11.58 -5.73 -8.57
CA GLY A 43 -11.76 -4.29 -8.46
C GLY A 43 -11.16 -3.66 -7.20
N ALA A 44 -10.78 -4.47 -6.20
CA ALA A 44 -10.09 -3.99 -5.01
C ALA A 44 -8.61 -3.63 -5.27
N VAL A 45 -8.05 -4.04 -6.41
CA VAL A 45 -6.71 -3.64 -6.84
C VAL A 45 -6.79 -2.93 -8.18
N ILE A 46 -6.28 -1.72 -8.25
CA ILE A 46 -6.00 -1.03 -9.52
C ILE A 46 -4.54 -1.21 -9.87
N GLY A 47 -4.23 -1.17 -11.15
CA GLY A 47 -2.84 -1.17 -11.57
C GLY A 47 -2.71 -0.87 -13.05
N GLY A 48 -1.62 -0.24 -13.41
CA GLY A 48 -1.41 0.21 -14.78
C GLY A 48 -0.05 0.86 -14.99
N ILE A 49 0.06 1.56 -16.09
CA ILE A 49 1.25 2.29 -16.50
C ILE A 49 0.86 3.75 -16.67
N GLY A 50 1.66 4.65 -16.14
CA GLY A 50 1.56 6.09 -16.38
C GLY A 50 2.94 6.68 -16.53
N THR A 51 3.01 7.97 -16.81
CA THR A 51 4.27 8.70 -16.99
C THR A 51 4.47 9.71 -15.86
N LEU A 52 5.65 9.71 -15.26
CA LEU A 52 6.06 10.67 -14.23
C LEU A 52 7.26 11.47 -14.77
N ASN A 53 7.06 12.75 -15.08
CA ASN A 53 8.11 13.61 -15.65
C ASN A 53 8.81 12.98 -16.86
N GLY A 54 8.06 12.35 -17.75
CA GLY A 54 8.58 11.67 -18.95
C GLY A 54 9.10 10.23 -18.73
N GLN A 55 9.17 9.75 -17.48
CA GLN A 55 9.57 8.40 -17.16
C GLN A 55 8.35 7.48 -17.02
N PRO A 56 8.28 6.33 -17.73
CA PRO A 56 7.21 5.37 -17.54
C PRO A 56 7.34 4.66 -16.20
N ILE A 57 6.24 4.64 -15.45
CA ILE A 57 6.13 4.05 -14.10
C ILE A 57 5.01 3.02 -14.09
N THR A 58 5.22 1.90 -13.42
CA THR A 58 4.13 0.97 -13.09
C THR A 58 3.53 1.36 -11.74
N VAL A 59 2.24 1.61 -11.74
CA VAL A 59 1.46 1.98 -10.55
C VAL A 59 0.56 0.83 -10.18
N VAL A 60 0.55 0.45 -8.89
CA VAL A 60 -0.36 -0.56 -8.33
C VAL A 60 -0.98 0.03 -7.06
N GLY A 61 -2.26 -0.22 -6.81
CA GLY A 61 -2.86 0.29 -5.59
C GLY A 61 -4.04 -0.52 -5.10
N ILE A 62 -4.22 -0.54 -3.78
CA ILE A 62 -5.44 -1.10 -3.19
C ILE A 62 -6.48 0.01 -3.13
N GLN A 63 -7.61 -0.24 -3.76
CA GLN A 63 -8.65 0.73 -4.04
C GLN A 63 -9.88 0.50 -3.17
N LYS A 64 -10.23 1.47 -2.34
CA LYS A 64 -11.54 1.57 -1.67
C LYS A 64 -12.53 2.33 -2.54
N GLY A 65 -13.81 2.01 -2.40
CA GLY A 65 -14.89 2.75 -3.05
C GLY A 65 -15.20 4.07 -2.36
N ARG A 66 -15.88 4.96 -3.09
CA ARG A 66 -16.32 6.28 -2.60
C ARG A 66 -17.76 6.30 -2.07
N ASN A 67 -18.50 5.25 -2.35
CA ASN A 67 -19.89 5.05 -1.88
C ASN A 67 -20.13 3.56 -1.67
N LEU A 68 -21.28 3.19 -1.13
CA LEU A 68 -21.60 1.80 -0.81
C LEU A 68 -21.51 0.87 -2.04
N GLN A 69 -22.07 1.28 -3.18
CA GLN A 69 -22.07 0.46 -4.40
C GLN A 69 -20.65 0.24 -4.93
N ASP A 70 -19.82 1.28 -4.95
CA ASP A 70 -18.42 1.17 -5.36
C ASP A 70 -17.60 0.36 -4.35
N ASN A 71 -17.86 0.51 -3.04
CA ASN A 71 -17.24 -0.32 -2.01
C ASN A 71 -17.58 -1.81 -2.16
N LEU A 72 -18.83 -2.15 -2.47
CA LEU A 72 -19.22 -3.55 -2.75
C LEU A 72 -18.46 -4.11 -3.96
N ARG A 73 -18.35 -3.34 -5.04
CA ARG A 73 -17.58 -3.73 -6.23
C ARG A 73 -16.07 -3.91 -5.95
N ARG A 74 -15.53 -3.17 -4.99
CA ARG A 74 -14.12 -3.16 -4.61
C ARG A 74 -13.84 -3.93 -3.32
N ASN A 75 -14.78 -4.76 -2.87
CA ASN A 75 -14.68 -5.55 -1.64
C ASN A 75 -14.20 -4.71 -0.44
N PHE A 76 -14.64 -3.44 -0.34
CA PHE A 76 -14.20 -2.49 0.70
C PHE A 76 -12.67 -2.30 0.77
N GLY A 77 -11.97 -2.46 -0.35
CA GLY A 77 -10.51 -2.42 -0.41
C GLY A 77 -9.85 -3.66 0.19
N GLN A 78 -10.54 -4.79 0.22
CA GLN A 78 -10.00 -6.08 0.64
C GLN A 78 -9.76 -6.97 -0.58
N PRO A 79 -8.51 -7.10 -1.06
CA PRO A 79 -8.24 -7.88 -2.26
C PRO A 79 -8.48 -9.37 -2.09
N HIS A 80 -9.04 -10.00 -3.13
CA HIS A 80 -9.02 -11.43 -3.35
C HIS A 80 -7.64 -11.87 -3.90
N PRO A 81 -7.35 -13.18 -4.00
CA PRO A 81 -6.09 -13.67 -4.58
C PRO A 81 -5.80 -13.11 -5.96
N GLU A 82 -6.84 -12.90 -6.77
CA GLU A 82 -6.76 -12.33 -8.11
C GLU A 82 -6.18 -10.91 -8.11
N GLY A 83 -6.50 -10.12 -7.10
CA GLY A 83 -5.94 -8.77 -6.94
C GLY A 83 -4.43 -8.81 -6.71
N TYR A 84 -3.97 -9.68 -5.81
CA TYR A 84 -2.54 -9.86 -5.55
C TYR A 84 -1.80 -10.45 -6.75
N ARG A 85 -2.38 -11.44 -7.45
CA ARG A 85 -1.79 -11.98 -8.68
C ARG A 85 -1.74 -10.95 -9.81
N LYS A 86 -2.79 -10.10 -9.96
CA LYS A 86 -2.76 -8.96 -10.88
C LYS A 86 -1.62 -7.99 -10.53
N ALA A 87 -1.48 -7.62 -9.27
CA ALA A 87 -0.39 -6.77 -8.79
C ALA A 87 0.97 -7.35 -9.16
N LEU A 88 1.22 -8.62 -8.82
CA LEU A 88 2.47 -9.30 -9.14
C LEU A 88 2.74 -9.33 -10.65
N ARG A 89 1.74 -9.66 -11.44
CA ARG A 89 1.86 -9.68 -12.91
C ARG A 89 2.35 -8.32 -13.45
N LEU A 90 1.80 -7.23 -12.93
CA LEU A 90 2.20 -5.88 -13.34
C LEU A 90 3.61 -5.52 -12.86
N MET A 91 3.98 -5.92 -11.66
CA MET A 91 5.33 -5.72 -11.12
C MET A 91 6.38 -6.54 -11.90
N LYS A 92 6.08 -7.79 -12.26
CA LYS A 92 6.97 -8.61 -13.14
C LYS A 92 7.07 -8.02 -14.55
N GLN A 93 5.98 -7.43 -15.06
CA GLN A 93 6.05 -6.69 -16.32
C GLN A 93 6.90 -5.41 -16.17
N ALA A 94 6.81 -4.71 -15.03
CA ALA A 94 7.67 -3.57 -14.75
C ALA A 94 9.14 -3.96 -14.77
N GLU A 95 9.51 -5.04 -14.10
CA GLU A 95 10.87 -5.60 -14.11
C GLU A 95 11.36 -5.89 -15.53
N LYS A 96 10.54 -6.59 -16.33
CA LYS A 96 10.90 -6.92 -17.74
C LYS A 96 11.22 -5.70 -18.59
N PHE A 97 10.57 -4.58 -18.35
CA PHE A 97 10.72 -3.34 -19.13
C PHE A 97 11.53 -2.26 -18.39
N GLY A 98 12.13 -2.57 -17.25
CA GLY A 98 12.95 -1.63 -16.48
C GLY A 98 12.18 -0.43 -15.91
N ARG A 99 10.87 -0.58 -15.65
CA ARG A 99 10.05 0.50 -15.08
C ARG A 99 10.05 0.43 -13.55
N PRO A 100 10.28 1.53 -12.84
CA PRO A 100 10.04 1.59 -11.40
C PRO A 100 8.59 1.28 -11.06
N VAL A 101 8.37 0.82 -9.83
CA VAL A 101 7.05 0.49 -9.28
C VAL A 101 6.71 1.45 -8.15
N VAL A 102 5.51 1.99 -8.17
CA VAL A 102 4.94 2.75 -7.05
C VAL A 102 3.67 2.04 -6.58
N THR A 103 3.58 1.72 -5.29
CA THR A 103 2.38 1.10 -4.72
C THR A 103 1.66 2.05 -3.76
N PHE A 104 0.32 2.10 -3.84
CA PHE A 104 -0.55 2.86 -2.93
C PHE A 104 -1.42 1.89 -2.12
N ILE A 105 -1.30 1.93 -0.79
CA ILE A 105 -1.88 0.93 0.09
C ILE A 105 -2.96 1.57 0.97
N ASN A 106 -4.20 1.08 0.82
CA ASN A 106 -5.31 1.43 1.70
C ASN A 106 -6.26 0.24 1.85
N THR A 107 -6.01 -0.60 2.85
CA THR A 107 -6.77 -1.83 3.10
C THR A 107 -6.87 -2.13 4.60
N ALA A 108 -8.01 -2.63 5.02
CA ALA A 108 -8.17 -3.24 6.34
C ALA A 108 -7.50 -4.64 6.42
N GLY A 109 -7.18 -5.24 5.28
CA GLY A 109 -6.58 -6.56 5.15
C GLY A 109 -7.02 -7.26 3.86
N ALA A 110 -6.53 -8.48 3.63
CA ALA A 110 -6.97 -9.34 2.54
C ALA A 110 -8.41 -9.81 2.78
N TYR A 111 -9.15 -10.13 1.72
CA TYR A 111 -10.53 -10.62 1.83
C TYR A 111 -10.58 -11.98 2.58
N PRO A 112 -11.34 -12.09 3.69
CA PRO A 112 -11.29 -13.26 4.57
C PRO A 112 -12.34 -14.34 4.21
N GLY A 113 -12.81 -14.39 2.98
CA GLY A 113 -13.87 -15.31 2.58
C GLY A 113 -13.36 -16.68 2.15
N VAL A 114 -14.16 -17.74 2.38
CA VAL A 114 -13.85 -19.13 2.00
C VAL A 114 -13.42 -19.25 0.53
N GLY A 115 -14.14 -18.63 -0.40
CA GLY A 115 -13.77 -18.65 -1.81
C GLY A 115 -12.43 -17.94 -2.13
N ALA A 116 -11.94 -17.05 -1.29
CA ALA A 116 -10.59 -16.50 -1.43
C ALA A 116 -9.53 -17.51 -0.97
N GLU A 117 -9.78 -18.19 0.15
CA GLU A 117 -8.88 -19.23 0.65
C GLU A 117 -8.79 -20.41 -0.35
N GLU A 118 -9.91 -20.86 -0.90
CA GLU A 118 -9.96 -21.92 -1.92
C GLU A 118 -9.15 -21.56 -3.18
N ARG A 119 -9.03 -20.28 -3.50
CA ARG A 119 -8.26 -19.81 -4.66
C ARG A 119 -6.84 -19.34 -4.30
N GLY A 120 -6.35 -19.66 -3.09
CA GLY A 120 -4.99 -19.47 -2.66
C GLY A 120 -4.67 -18.05 -2.17
N GLN A 121 -5.49 -17.50 -1.24
CA GLN A 121 -5.25 -16.19 -0.66
C GLN A 121 -3.87 -16.06 -0.01
N GLY A 122 -3.53 -17.01 0.86
CA GLY A 122 -2.22 -17.05 1.53
C GLY A 122 -1.06 -17.21 0.55
N GLU A 123 -1.21 -18.06 -0.47
CA GLU A 123 -0.20 -18.26 -1.52
C GLU A 123 0.03 -16.98 -2.33
N ALA A 124 -1.03 -16.31 -2.76
CA ALA A 124 -0.91 -15.09 -3.54
C ALA A 124 -0.20 -13.96 -2.77
N ILE A 125 -0.48 -13.83 -1.47
CA ILE A 125 0.22 -12.89 -0.57
C ILE A 125 1.70 -13.29 -0.44
N ALA A 126 1.98 -14.54 -0.06
CA ALA A 126 3.34 -15.04 0.17
C ALA A 126 4.21 -14.91 -1.10
N ARG A 127 3.64 -15.21 -2.27
CA ARG A 127 4.34 -15.05 -3.54
C ARG A 127 4.68 -13.59 -3.83
N ASN A 128 3.78 -12.65 -3.55
CA ASN A 128 4.09 -11.22 -3.68
C ASN A 128 5.26 -10.81 -2.78
N LEU A 129 5.29 -11.25 -1.52
CA LEU A 129 6.40 -10.95 -0.60
C LEU A 129 7.73 -11.46 -1.18
N MET A 130 7.76 -12.72 -1.62
CA MET A 130 8.94 -13.36 -2.17
C MET A 130 9.42 -12.67 -3.46
N GLU A 131 8.54 -12.45 -4.42
CA GLU A 131 8.90 -11.88 -5.72
C GLU A 131 9.27 -10.39 -5.62
N MET A 132 8.61 -9.62 -4.75
CA MET A 132 8.95 -8.21 -4.54
C MET A 132 10.32 -8.06 -3.88
N SER A 133 10.74 -9.00 -3.02
CA SER A 133 12.06 -8.94 -2.38
C SER A 133 13.21 -9.00 -3.39
N ASP A 134 13.02 -9.68 -4.52
CA ASP A 134 14.03 -9.85 -5.61
C ASP A 134 13.69 -9.05 -6.88
N LEU A 135 12.70 -8.17 -6.86
CA LEU A 135 12.29 -7.41 -8.04
C LEU A 135 13.38 -6.41 -8.46
N LYS A 136 13.86 -6.53 -9.69
CA LYS A 136 15.07 -5.85 -10.21
C LYS A 136 14.80 -4.44 -10.73
N VAL A 137 13.88 -3.73 -10.10
CA VAL A 137 13.57 -2.32 -10.37
C VAL A 137 13.29 -1.61 -9.04
N PRO A 138 13.43 -0.28 -8.97
CA PRO A 138 13.06 0.49 -7.78
C PRO A 138 11.58 0.34 -7.42
N ILE A 139 11.32 0.21 -6.12
CA ILE A 139 9.96 0.10 -5.56
C ILE A 139 9.78 1.13 -4.45
N ILE A 140 8.74 1.96 -4.55
CA ILE A 140 8.30 2.85 -3.48
C ILE A 140 6.88 2.43 -3.07
N ALA A 141 6.68 2.11 -1.80
CA ALA A 141 5.37 1.79 -1.24
C ALA A 141 4.87 2.93 -0.34
N ILE A 142 3.62 3.35 -0.53
CA ILE A 142 3.03 4.45 0.23
C ILE A 142 1.71 3.99 0.86
N ILE A 143 1.66 4.00 2.21
CA ILE A 143 0.43 3.72 2.94
C ILE A 143 -0.37 5.03 3.02
N ILE A 144 -1.49 5.07 2.29
CA ILE A 144 -2.31 6.27 2.11
C ILE A 144 -3.55 6.33 3.02
N GLY A 145 -3.77 5.30 3.83
CA GLY A 145 -4.90 5.20 4.76
C GLY A 145 -4.66 4.07 5.76
N GLU A 146 -5.40 2.98 5.63
CA GLU A 146 -5.17 1.78 6.44
C GLU A 146 -4.14 0.86 5.76
N GLY A 147 -3.17 0.37 6.52
CA GLY A 147 -2.25 -0.69 6.16
C GLY A 147 -2.49 -1.93 7.02
N GLY A 148 -3.40 -2.81 6.61
CA GLY A 148 -3.82 -3.97 7.39
C GLY A 148 -3.04 -5.24 7.05
N SER A 149 -2.23 -5.72 8.01
CA SER A 149 -1.66 -7.08 8.03
C SER A 149 -0.94 -7.52 6.74
N GLY A 150 -0.96 -8.81 6.44
CA GLY A 150 -0.41 -9.40 5.22
C GLY A 150 -1.00 -8.84 3.94
N GLY A 151 -2.26 -8.38 3.99
CA GLY A 151 -2.91 -7.74 2.84
C GLY A 151 -2.23 -6.44 2.40
N ALA A 152 -1.77 -5.64 3.35
CA ALA A 152 -0.96 -4.45 3.07
C ALA A 152 0.50 -4.82 2.74
N LEU A 153 1.09 -5.74 3.51
CA LEU A 153 2.48 -6.16 3.35
C LEU A 153 2.75 -6.75 1.95
N ALA A 154 1.76 -7.44 1.37
CA ALA A 154 1.83 -8.00 0.01
C ALA A 154 2.12 -6.95 -1.10
N LEU A 155 2.04 -5.66 -0.79
CA LEU A 155 2.41 -4.54 -1.67
C LEU A 155 3.42 -3.58 -1.03
N ALA A 156 3.96 -3.91 0.15
CA ALA A 156 4.84 -3.03 0.95
C ALA A 156 6.29 -3.52 1.05
N VAL A 157 6.66 -4.63 0.39
CA VAL A 157 8.05 -5.06 0.29
C VAL A 157 8.75 -4.21 -0.77
N ALA A 158 9.39 -3.12 -0.33
CA ALA A 158 9.89 -2.06 -1.20
C ALA A 158 11.24 -1.51 -0.73
N ASP A 159 11.93 -0.78 -1.58
CA ASP A 159 13.17 -0.07 -1.23
C ASP A 159 12.87 1.07 -0.25
N LYS A 160 11.72 1.72 -0.43
CA LYS A 160 11.23 2.79 0.45
C LYS A 160 9.77 2.53 0.80
N VAL A 161 9.47 2.63 2.09
CA VAL A 161 8.09 2.54 2.60
C VAL A 161 7.73 3.84 3.28
N TRP A 162 6.74 4.53 2.77
CA TRP A 162 6.28 5.82 3.28
C TRP A 162 4.86 5.73 3.82
N MET A 163 4.49 6.69 4.64
CA MET A 163 3.12 6.85 5.12
C MET A 163 2.65 8.28 4.95
N LEU A 164 1.38 8.47 4.64
CA LEU A 164 0.73 9.76 4.87
C LEU A 164 0.57 10.00 6.38
N GLU A 165 0.60 11.26 6.81
CA GLU A 165 0.60 11.65 8.23
C GLU A 165 -0.55 11.00 9.03
N ASN A 166 -1.75 11.01 8.47
CA ASN A 166 -2.96 10.47 9.11
C ASN A 166 -3.30 9.06 8.60
N SER A 167 -2.30 8.23 8.38
CA SER A 167 -2.46 6.82 8.04
C SER A 167 -2.04 5.93 9.21
N MET A 168 -2.40 4.65 9.14
CA MET A 168 -2.00 3.63 10.11
C MET A 168 -1.50 2.37 9.42
N TYR A 169 -0.54 1.68 10.05
CA TYR A 169 -0.01 0.41 9.56
C TYR A 169 0.13 -0.56 10.71
N ALA A 170 -0.54 -1.70 10.63
CA ALA A 170 -0.64 -2.64 11.74
C ALA A 170 -0.74 -4.07 11.26
N ILE A 171 -0.22 -4.98 12.07
CA ILE A 171 -0.36 -6.44 11.86
C ILE A 171 -1.80 -6.92 12.03
N LEU A 172 -2.62 -6.19 12.80
CA LEU A 172 -3.98 -6.55 13.19
C LEU A 172 -4.78 -5.26 13.44
N SER A 173 -6.09 -5.29 13.27
CA SER A 173 -6.91 -4.14 13.66
C SER A 173 -6.91 -3.94 15.19
N PRO A 174 -7.02 -2.71 15.68
CA PRO A 174 -7.14 -2.45 17.12
C PRO A 174 -8.29 -3.22 17.78
N GLU A 175 -9.41 -3.35 17.09
CA GLU A 175 -10.58 -4.12 17.52
C GLU A 175 -10.25 -5.61 17.65
N GLY A 176 -9.54 -6.16 16.66
CA GLY A 176 -9.08 -7.55 16.66
C GLY A 176 -8.06 -7.81 17.76
N PHE A 177 -7.10 -6.92 17.95
CA PHE A 177 -6.10 -7.00 19.01
C PHE A 177 -6.76 -7.02 20.40
N ALA A 178 -7.68 -6.09 20.66
CA ALA A 178 -8.41 -6.01 21.92
C ALA A 178 -9.25 -7.27 22.17
N SER A 179 -9.90 -7.80 21.14
CA SER A 179 -10.69 -9.03 21.22
C SER A 179 -9.84 -10.26 21.54
N ILE A 180 -8.64 -10.37 20.96
CA ILE A 180 -7.73 -11.48 21.20
C ILE A 180 -7.12 -11.39 22.60
N LEU A 181 -6.59 -10.22 22.97
CA LEU A 181 -5.82 -10.04 24.20
C LEU A 181 -6.72 -9.97 25.44
N TRP A 182 -7.83 -9.25 25.35
CA TRP A 182 -8.70 -8.96 26.50
C TRP A 182 -10.11 -9.56 26.40
N LYS A 183 -10.42 -10.24 25.28
CA LYS A 183 -11.78 -10.73 24.98
C LYS A 183 -12.83 -9.63 24.93
N ASP A 184 -12.40 -8.40 24.69
CA ASP A 184 -13.25 -7.20 24.68
C ASP A 184 -12.83 -6.23 23.56
N GLY A 185 -13.51 -6.30 22.43
CA GLY A 185 -13.27 -5.42 21.26
C GLY A 185 -13.60 -3.94 21.52
N SER A 186 -14.37 -3.60 22.56
CA SER A 186 -14.68 -2.21 22.91
C SER A 186 -13.44 -1.42 23.39
N ARG A 187 -12.37 -2.13 23.83
CA ARG A 187 -11.09 -1.55 24.24
C ARG A 187 -10.14 -1.26 23.06
N ALA A 188 -10.67 -1.15 21.85
CA ALA A 188 -9.89 -0.92 20.63
C ALA A 188 -8.97 0.32 20.71
N MET A 189 -9.38 1.40 21.37
CA MET A 189 -8.54 2.60 21.48
C MET A 189 -7.33 2.39 22.40
N GLU A 190 -7.51 1.67 23.49
CA GLU A 190 -6.42 1.27 24.38
C GLU A 190 -5.43 0.34 23.65
N ALA A 191 -5.96 -0.61 22.87
CA ALA A 191 -5.16 -1.47 21.99
C ALA A 191 -4.33 -0.65 21.00
N ALA A 192 -4.93 0.31 20.33
CA ALA A 192 -4.26 1.16 19.34
C ALA A 192 -3.08 1.94 19.93
N GLU A 193 -3.21 2.46 21.17
CA GLU A 193 -2.15 3.15 21.89
C GLU A 193 -0.95 2.22 22.19
N MET A 194 -1.24 0.96 22.51
CA MET A 194 -0.18 -0.05 22.78
C MET A 194 0.52 -0.52 21.51
N MET A 195 -0.22 -0.64 20.40
CA MET A 195 0.26 -1.25 19.15
C MET A 195 1.25 -0.39 18.37
N LYS A 196 1.36 0.92 18.66
CA LYS A 196 2.29 1.82 17.96
C LYS A 196 2.11 1.82 16.44
N ILE A 197 0.89 2.09 15.98
CA ILE A 197 0.49 1.92 14.58
C ILE A 197 0.46 3.20 13.75
N THR A 198 0.77 4.34 14.36
CA THR A 198 0.72 5.65 13.67
C THR A 198 1.98 5.90 12.85
N SER A 199 1.86 6.74 11.83
CA SER A 199 2.96 7.08 10.92
C SER A 199 4.22 7.58 11.65
N HIS A 200 4.06 8.44 12.64
CA HIS A 200 5.19 8.99 13.40
C HIS A 200 5.86 7.96 14.33
N GLU A 201 5.07 7.10 14.98
CA GLU A 201 5.61 6.01 15.80
C GLU A 201 6.41 5.02 14.95
N LEU A 202 5.87 4.64 13.79
CA LEU A 202 6.52 3.71 12.86
C LEU A 202 7.78 4.32 12.23
N LEU A 203 7.80 5.64 11.99
CA LEU A 203 9.02 6.35 11.59
C LEU A 203 10.10 6.29 12.67
N GLN A 204 9.73 6.57 13.93
CA GLN A 204 10.65 6.50 15.07
C GLN A 204 11.23 5.09 15.27
N MET A 205 10.45 4.06 15.01
CA MET A 205 10.89 2.66 15.06
C MET A 205 11.67 2.21 13.83
N GLY A 206 11.79 3.05 12.80
CA GLY A 206 12.48 2.73 11.55
C GLY A 206 11.72 1.74 10.67
N VAL A 207 10.42 1.49 10.94
CA VAL A 207 9.56 0.62 10.11
C VAL A 207 9.23 1.29 8.78
N VAL A 208 9.04 2.60 8.79
CA VAL A 208 8.86 3.42 7.58
C VAL A 208 9.97 4.45 7.46
N ASP A 209 10.25 4.89 6.23
CA ASP A 209 11.38 5.79 5.93
C ASP A 209 10.98 7.26 5.92
N LYS A 210 9.71 7.53 5.65
CA LYS A 210 9.21 8.91 5.52
C LYS A 210 7.74 9.02 5.90
N VAL A 211 7.39 10.12 6.55
CA VAL A 211 6.01 10.55 6.74
C VAL A 211 5.77 11.79 5.88
N ILE A 212 4.74 11.72 5.03
CA ILE A 212 4.33 12.83 4.17
C ILE A 212 3.25 13.62 4.91
N PRO A 213 3.45 14.91 5.18
CA PRO A 213 2.46 15.75 5.85
C PRO A 213 1.16 15.85 5.05
N GLU A 214 0.03 15.87 5.74
CA GLU A 214 -1.28 16.13 5.15
C GLU A 214 -1.87 17.47 5.62
N ARG A 215 -1.41 17.95 6.79
CA ARG A 215 -1.93 19.17 7.39
C ARG A 215 -1.53 20.40 6.54
N GLY A 216 -2.53 21.19 6.20
CA GLY A 216 -2.33 22.43 5.44
C GLY A 216 -2.38 22.24 3.93
N PHE A 217 -2.47 21.01 3.42
CA PHE A 217 -2.62 20.74 2.00
C PHE A 217 -4.08 20.52 1.61
N ASN A 218 -4.50 21.13 0.51
CA ASN A 218 -5.65 20.66 -0.23
C ASN A 218 -5.30 19.44 -1.09
N LYS A 219 -6.30 18.86 -1.77
CA LYS A 219 -6.12 17.65 -2.58
C LYS A 219 -5.00 17.79 -3.62
N ASN A 220 -4.98 18.89 -4.37
CA ASN A 220 -4.01 19.07 -5.46
C ASN A 220 -2.61 19.34 -4.93
N GLU A 221 -2.48 20.06 -3.83
CA GLU A 221 -1.21 20.32 -3.15
C GLU A 221 -0.62 19.02 -2.59
N LEU A 222 -1.45 18.15 -1.99
CA LEU A 222 -0.97 16.85 -1.51
C LEU A 222 -0.49 15.96 -2.67
N LEU A 223 -1.26 15.90 -3.77
CA LEU A 223 -0.85 15.15 -4.97
C LEU A 223 0.47 15.68 -5.53
N ALA A 224 0.65 17.00 -5.62
CA ALA A 224 1.87 17.63 -6.11
C ALA A 224 3.06 17.35 -5.18
N ALA A 225 2.86 17.41 -3.85
CA ALA A 225 3.89 17.09 -2.87
C ALA A 225 4.34 15.62 -2.98
N VAL A 226 3.39 14.68 -3.04
CA VAL A 226 3.69 13.25 -3.19
C VAL A 226 4.38 12.97 -4.53
N LYS A 227 3.93 13.60 -5.63
CA LYS A 227 4.55 13.51 -6.96
C LYS A 227 6.03 13.93 -6.91
N GLN A 228 6.31 15.07 -6.27
CA GLN A 228 7.67 15.60 -6.13
C GLN A 228 8.57 14.66 -5.31
N GLU A 229 8.07 14.15 -4.18
CA GLU A 229 8.80 13.22 -3.33
C GLU A 229 9.14 11.91 -4.05
N ILE A 230 8.17 11.32 -4.77
CA ILE A 230 8.40 10.11 -5.58
C ILE A 230 9.45 10.38 -6.65
N SER A 231 9.34 11.50 -7.37
CA SER A 231 10.29 11.87 -8.42
C SER A 231 11.70 11.98 -7.89
N THR A 232 11.89 12.66 -6.76
CA THR A 232 13.18 12.82 -6.09
C THR A 232 13.76 11.48 -5.66
N GLU A 233 12.97 10.65 -5.00
CA GLU A 233 13.44 9.34 -4.51
C GLU A 233 13.77 8.36 -5.65
N LEU A 234 12.95 8.32 -6.70
CA LEU A 234 13.25 7.48 -7.87
C LEU A 234 14.55 7.90 -8.55
N ALA A 235 14.85 9.21 -8.61
CA ALA A 235 16.11 9.70 -9.13
C ALA A 235 17.31 9.26 -8.28
N GLU A 236 17.18 9.18 -6.96
CA GLU A 236 18.23 8.65 -6.08
C GLU A 236 18.38 7.13 -6.21
N LEU A 237 17.28 6.37 -6.17
CA LEU A 237 17.31 4.91 -6.34
C LEU A 237 17.88 4.50 -7.70
N SER A 238 17.67 5.29 -8.74
CA SER A 238 18.20 5.01 -10.09
C SER A 238 19.71 5.19 -10.21
N LYS A 239 20.38 5.80 -9.23
CA LYS A 239 21.85 5.91 -9.17
C LYS A 239 22.53 4.65 -8.65
N LEU A 240 21.77 3.80 -7.94
CA LEU A 240 22.29 2.57 -7.35
C LEU A 240 22.53 1.52 -8.44
N SER A 241 23.55 0.69 -8.23
CA SER A 241 23.67 -0.55 -9.00
C SER A 241 22.53 -1.50 -8.63
N LEU A 242 22.20 -2.44 -9.50
CA LEU A 242 21.19 -3.45 -9.21
C LEU A 242 21.52 -4.25 -7.95
N GLU A 243 22.80 -4.62 -7.78
CA GLU A 243 23.29 -5.35 -6.61
C GLU A 243 23.06 -4.55 -5.34
N GLN A 244 23.41 -3.25 -5.33
CA GLN A 244 23.21 -2.37 -4.18
C GLN A 244 21.71 -2.18 -3.87
N LEU A 245 20.88 -2.01 -4.88
CA LEU A 245 19.43 -1.86 -4.71
C LEU A 245 18.81 -3.08 -4.02
N LEU A 246 19.18 -4.29 -4.47
CA LEU A 246 18.67 -5.54 -3.89
C LEU A 246 19.23 -5.79 -2.49
N GLU A 247 20.52 -5.51 -2.25
CA GLU A 247 21.15 -5.67 -0.94
C GLU A 247 20.54 -4.69 0.08
N ASP A 248 20.34 -3.43 -0.28
CA ASP A 248 19.72 -2.44 0.60
C ASP A 248 18.29 -2.84 0.96
N ARG A 249 17.52 -3.34 -0.02
CA ARG A 249 16.18 -3.90 0.20
C ARG A 249 16.21 -5.10 1.14
N TYR A 250 17.13 -6.03 0.93
CA TYR A 250 17.32 -7.19 1.80
C TYR A 250 17.66 -6.77 3.22
N GLN A 251 18.64 -5.89 3.41
CA GLN A 251 19.06 -5.41 4.72
C GLN A 251 17.96 -4.64 5.46
N ARG A 252 17.10 -3.93 4.70
CA ARG A 252 15.93 -3.26 5.27
C ARG A 252 15.05 -4.21 6.07
N PHE A 253 14.74 -5.40 5.55
CA PHE A 253 13.86 -6.37 6.19
C PHE A 253 14.57 -7.32 7.15
N ARG A 254 15.92 -7.34 7.14
CA ARG A 254 16.72 -8.17 8.06
C ARG A 254 16.89 -7.57 9.46
N LYS A 255 16.54 -6.32 9.65
CA LYS A 255 16.64 -5.63 10.95
C LYS A 255 15.48 -5.95 11.91
N TYR A 256 14.47 -6.69 11.49
CA TYR A 256 13.30 -7.05 12.29
C TYR A 256 13.32 -8.51 12.72
#